data_99279d45706ec4d9b102b6fdab7b438c
#
_entry.id   99279d45706ec4d9b102b6fdab7b438c
#
_cell.length_a   1.000
_cell.length_b   1.000
_cell.length_c   1.000
_cell.angle_alpha   90.00
_cell.angle_beta   90.00
_cell.angle_gamma   90.00
#
_symmetry.space_group_name_H-M   'P 1'
#
loop_
_entity.id
_entity.type
_entity.pdbx_description
1 polymer ?
#
loop_
_entity_poly.entity_id
_entity_poly.type
_entity_poly.pdbx_seq_one_letter_code
_entity_poly.pdbx_strand_id
1 'polypeptide(L)'
;MNGADHHVARRRENQKKAAGDPATDPQGLVEFGCECSRSECERSVRVPLYVYHRILEAGNQSLLQAGHHASAQYRTIVSVGLMRIEERV
;
A
#
# COMPACT_ATOMS: atom_id res chain seq x y z
N MET A 1 12.95 0.36 14.95
CA MET A 1 12.30 -0.46 13.88
C MET A 1 12.97 -0.14 12.55
N ASN A 2 13.37 -1.13 11.79
CA ASN A 2 13.95 -0.90 10.47
C ASN A 2 12.86 -0.81 9.39
N GLY A 3 13.25 -0.45 8.15
CA GLY A 3 12.29 -0.26 7.07
C GLY A 3 11.51 -1.52 6.71
N ALA A 4 12.12 -2.71 6.83
CA ALA A 4 11.44 -3.97 6.54
C ALA A 4 10.33 -4.23 7.55
N ASP A 5 10.56 -3.91 8.82
CA ASP A 5 9.53 -4.06 9.86
C ASP A 5 8.36 -3.12 9.61
N HIS A 6 8.64 -1.88 9.20
CA HIS A 6 7.59 -0.92 8.87
C HIS A 6 6.73 -1.40 7.70
N HIS A 7 7.36 -1.91 6.64
CA HIS A 7 6.67 -2.44 5.47
C HIS A 7 5.72 -3.60 5.88
N VAL A 8 6.22 -4.53 6.68
CA VAL A 8 5.44 -5.68 7.16
C VAL A 8 4.28 -5.22 8.03
N ALA A 9 4.52 -4.29 8.95
CA ALA A 9 3.48 -3.78 9.85
C ALA A 9 2.37 -3.08 9.07
N ARG A 10 2.72 -2.22 8.12
CA ARG A 10 1.73 -1.52 7.28
C ARG A 10 0.93 -2.50 6.44
N ARG A 11 1.59 -3.48 5.85
CA ARG A 11 0.92 -4.52 5.07
C ARG A 11 -0.11 -5.24 5.91
N ARG A 12 0.26 -5.61 7.13
CA ARG A 12 -0.64 -6.31 8.05
C ARG A 12 -1.85 -5.47 8.44
N GLU A 13 -1.63 -4.18 8.75
CA GLU A 13 -2.72 -3.25 9.04
C GLU A 13 -3.68 -3.11 7.86
N ASN A 14 -3.13 -2.96 6.65
CA ASN A 14 -3.93 -2.80 5.44
C ASN A 14 -4.73 -4.08 5.13
N GLN A 15 -4.14 -5.25 5.34
CA GLN A 15 -4.83 -6.51 5.15
C GLN A 15 -6.03 -6.64 6.07
N LYS A 16 -5.88 -6.26 7.34
CA LYS A 16 -6.97 -6.27 8.31
C LYS A 16 -8.09 -5.33 7.88
N LYS A 17 -7.72 -4.15 7.43
CA LYS A 17 -8.69 -3.15 6.95
C LYS A 17 -9.46 -3.69 5.75
N ALA A 18 -8.78 -4.27 4.78
CA ALA A 18 -9.41 -4.80 3.58
C ALA A 18 -10.31 -6.01 3.86
N ALA A 19 -9.97 -6.83 4.86
CA ALA A 19 -10.76 -8.01 5.22
C ALA A 19 -12.01 -7.65 6.01
N GLY A 20 -12.05 -6.48 6.65
CA GLY A 20 -13.20 -6.01 7.38
C GLY A 20 -14.19 -5.29 6.47
N ASP A 21 -14.91 -4.36 7.06
CA ASP A 21 -15.84 -3.48 6.33
C ASP A 21 -15.31 -2.05 6.44
N PRO A 22 -14.28 -1.69 5.65
CA PRO A 22 -13.60 -0.42 5.82
C PRO A 22 -14.49 0.75 5.42
N ALA A 23 -14.35 1.85 6.15
CA ALA A 23 -15.04 3.09 5.81
C ALA A 23 -14.53 3.61 4.47
N THR A 24 -15.46 4.06 3.63
CA THR A 24 -15.13 4.69 2.36
C THR A 24 -15.44 6.18 2.43
N ASP A 25 -14.71 6.97 1.64
CA ASP A 25 -15.04 8.38 1.48
C ASP A 25 -16.23 8.54 0.51
N PRO A 26 -16.74 9.78 0.30
CA PRO A 26 -17.87 10.00 -0.61
C PRO A 26 -17.64 9.54 -2.04
N GLN A 27 -16.38 9.32 -2.44
CA GLN A 27 -16.03 8.86 -3.77
C GLN A 27 -15.85 7.33 -3.84
N GLY A 28 -16.10 6.62 -2.75
CA GLY A 28 -15.96 5.18 -2.69
C GLY A 28 -14.53 4.71 -2.49
N LEU A 29 -13.63 5.58 -2.07
CA LEU A 29 -12.22 5.23 -1.86
C LEU A 29 -11.97 4.86 -0.40
N VAL A 30 -11.04 3.93 -0.19
CA VAL A 30 -10.58 3.50 1.12
C VAL A 30 -9.16 4.01 1.33
N GLU A 31 -8.89 4.52 2.53
CA GLU A 31 -7.56 5.01 2.88
C GLU A 31 -6.71 3.88 3.45
N PHE A 32 -5.60 3.56 2.78
CA PHE A 32 -4.63 2.55 3.23
C PHE A 32 -3.31 3.23 3.56
N GLY A 33 -2.59 2.70 4.53
CA GLY A 33 -1.27 3.21 4.87
C GLY A 33 -0.26 2.89 3.76
N CYS A 34 0.70 3.81 3.55
CA CYS A 34 1.77 3.64 2.57
C CYS A 34 2.68 2.49 2.99
N GLU A 35 2.86 1.49 2.13
CA GLU A 35 3.64 0.29 2.43
C GLU A 35 5.11 0.44 2.01
N CYS A 36 5.69 1.60 2.29
CA CYS A 36 7.08 1.88 1.96
C CYS A 36 8.03 1.35 3.06
N SER A 37 9.34 1.49 2.82
CA SER A 37 10.36 1.02 3.74
C SER A 37 10.80 2.07 4.77
N ARG A 38 10.22 3.26 4.77
CA ARG A 38 10.59 4.33 5.70
C ARG A 38 9.82 4.17 7.01
N SER A 39 10.54 3.91 8.09
CA SER A 39 9.92 3.62 9.38
C SER A 39 9.11 4.78 9.97
N GLU A 40 9.44 6.01 9.60
CA GLU A 40 8.75 7.22 10.05
C GLU A 40 7.61 7.65 9.13
N CYS A 41 7.31 6.88 8.08
CA CYS A 41 6.27 7.26 7.12
C CYS A 41 4.88 7.09 7.72
N GLU A 42 4.10 8.18 7.71
CA GLU A 42 2.70 8.18 8.16
C GLU A 42 1.76 8.51 7.02
N ARG A 43 2.24 8.44 5.78
CA ARG A 43 1.42 8.76 4.61
C ARG A 43 0.41 7.65 4.33
N SER A 44 -0.64 8.02 3.64
CA SER A 44 -1.67 7.09 3.22
C SER A 44 -2.04 7.33 1.76
N VAL A 45 -2.71 6.34 1.17
CA VAL A 45 -3.14 6.37 -0.22
C VAL A 45 -4.61 5.96 -0.27
N ARG A 46 -5.42 6.68 -1.05
CA ARG A 46 -6.84 6.36 -1.22
C ARG A 46 -7.05 5.65 -2.54
N VAL A 47 -7.63 4.47 -2.48
CA VAL A 47 -7.93 3.67 -3.67
C VAL A 47 -9.24 2.93 -3.47
N PRO A 48 -9.93 2.54 -4.55
CA PRO A 48 -11.08 1.63 -4.41
C PRO A 48 -10.64 0.32 -3.75
N LEU A 49 -11.53 -0.26 -2.96
CA LEU A 49 -11.22 -1.50 -2.23
C LEU A 49 -10.75 -2.61 -3.16
N TYR A 50 -11.36 -2.74 -4.35
CA TYR A 50 -10.99 -3.80 -5.29
C TYR A 50 -9.54 -3.69 -5.76
N VAL A 51 -8.97 -2.49 -5.81
CA VAL A 51 -7.56 -2.30 -6.18
C VAL A 51 -6.67 -2.98 -5.15
N TYR A 52 -6.97 -2.78 -3.87
CA TYR A 52 -6.15 -3.40 -2.83
C TYR A 52 -6.33 -4.91 -2.79
N HIS A 53 -7.53 -5.42 -3.04
CA HIS A 53 -7.74 -6.87 -3.15
C HIS A 53 -6.89 -7.48 -4.25
N ARG A 54 -6.75 -6.80 -5.39
CA ARG A 54 -5.88 -7.27 -6.48
C ARG A 54 -4.41 -7.29 -6.06
N ILE A 55 -3.98 -6.28 -5.29
CA ILE A 55 -2.63 -6.25 -4.74
C ILE A 55 -2.38 -7.45 -3.84
N LEU A 56 -3.35 -7.79 -2.99
CA LEU A 56 -3.25 -8.96 -2.12
C LEU A 56 -3.21 -10.26 -2.90
N GLU A 57 -4.03 -10.39 -3.94
CA GLU A 57 -4.07 -11.58 -4.78
C GLU A 57 -2.75 -11.83 -5.50
N ALA A 58 -2.07 -10.77 -5.92
CA ALA A 58 -0.78 -10.89 -6.59
C ALA A 58 0.30 -11.45 -5.66
N GLY A 59 0.22 -11.13 -4.36
CA GLY A 59 1.11 -11.71 -3.35
C GLY A 59 2.47 -11.03 -3.23
N ASN A 60 2.92 -10.32 -4.26
CA ASN A 60 4.25 -9.69 -4.28
C ASN A 60 4.18 -8.20 -4.60
N GLN A 61 3.02 -7.58 -4.44
CA GLN A 61 2.83 -6.16 -4.73
C GLN A 61 2.59 -5.37 -3.46
N SER A 62 2.92 -4.09 -3.50
CA SER A 62 2.74 -3.14 -2.40
C SER A 62 2.13 -1.86 -2.90
N LEU A 63 1.29 -1.24 -2.07
CA LEU A 63 0.64 0.04 -2.34
C LEU A 63 1.41 1.15 -1.63
N LEU A 64 1.82 2.17 -2.37
CA LEU A 64 2.64 3.26 -1.84
C LEU A 64 2.14 4.61 -2.34
N GLN A 65 2.53 5.66 -1.63
CA GLN A 65 2.38 7.03 -2.12
C GLN A 65 3.44 7.30 -3.19
N ALA A 66 3.10 8.12 -4.18
CA ALA A 66 4.03 8.51 -5.24
C ALA A 66 5.32 9.07 -4.61
N GLY A 67 6.46 8.64 -5.15
CA GLY A 67 7.76 9.03 -4.65
C GLY A 67 8.33 8.13 -3.55
N HIS A 68 7.53 7.23 -3.00
CA HIS A 68 7.99 6.27 -1.99
C HIS A 68 8.28 4.92 -2.62
N HIS A 69 9.14 4.12 -1.96
CA HIS A 69 9.56 2.81 -2.44
C HIS A 69 9.45 1.77 -1.34
N ALA A 70 9.07 0.55 -1.71
CA ALA A 70 9.00 -0.56 -0.76
C ALA A 70 10.41 -1.01 -0.36
N SER A 71 11.27 -1.28 -1.34
CA SER A 71 12.68 -1.60 -1.14
C SER A 71 13.40 -1.61 -2.49
N ALA A 72 14.73 -1.82 -2.47
CA ALA A 72 15.53 -1.91 -3.69
C ALA A 72 15.16 -3.11 -4.57
N GLN A 73 14.47 -4.11 -4.01
CA GLN A 73 14.07 -5.32 -4.73
C GLN A 73 12.70 -5.17 -5.41
N TYR A 74 12.09 -3.99 -5.32
CA TYR A 74 10.79 -3.71 -5.92
C TYR A 74 10.94 -2.79 -7.11
N ARG A 75 10.05 -2.96 -8.09
CA ARG A 75 9.97 -2.06 -9.24
C ARG A 75 8.56 -1.49 -9.35
N THR A 76 8.45 -0.28 -9.85
CA THR A 76 7.16 0.36 -10.08
C THR A 76 6.48 -0.28 -11.29
N ILE A 77 5.25 -0.73 -11.12
CA ILE A 77 4.43 -1.26 -12.22
C ILE A 77 3.26 -0.37 -12.56
N VAL A 78 2.77 0.44 -11.59
CA VAL A 78 1.69 1.41 -11.81
C VAL A 78 2.04 2.68 -11.06
N SER A 79 1.82 3.83 -11.69
CA SER A 79 1.97 5.14 -11.05
C SER A 79 0.91 6.07 -11.62
N VAL A 80 -0.12 6.39 -10.81
CA VAL A 80 -1.23 7.24 -11.21
C VAL A 80 -1.54 8.21 -10.07
N GLY A 81 -1.45 9.52 -10.34
CA GLY A 81 -1.71 10.53 -9.33
C GLY A 81 -0.79 10.35 -8.13
N LEU A 82 -1.38 10.23 -6.94
CA LEU A 82 -0.62 10.01 -5.70
C LEU A 82 -0.41 8.52 -5.38
N MET A 83 -0.90 7.62 -6.23
CA MET A 83 -0.80 6.18 -6.02
C MET A 83 0.37 5.59 -6.79
N ARG A 84 1.08 4.67 -6.15
CA ARG A 84 2.10 3.85 -6.79
C ARG A 84 1.93 2.40 -6.34
N ILE A 85 2.04 1.48 -7.29
CA ILE A 85 2.10 0.06 -6.98
C ILE A 85 3.47 -0.46 -7.41
N GLU A 86 4.16 -1.11 -6.50
CA GLU A 86 5.45 -1.75 -6.77
C GLU A 86 5.32 -3.24 -6.63
N GLU A 87 6.11 -3.95 -7.42
CA GLU A 87 6.15 -5.42 -7.44
C GLU A 87 7.55 -5.89 -7.10
N ARG A 88 7.65 -6.88 -6.22
CA ARG A 88 8.94 -7.49 -5.89
C ARG A 88 9.46 -8.28 -7.08
N VAL A 89 10.67 -7.99 -7.43
CA VAL A 89 11.36 -8.65 -8.55
C VAL A 89 11.89 -10.02 -8.13
#